data_58937d4377a818bcdf4e20821e5a5e10
#
_entry.id   58937d4377a818bcdf4e20821e5a5e10
#
_cell.length_a   1.000
_cell.length_b   1.000
_cell.length_c   1.000
_cell.angle_alpha   90.00
_cell.angle_beta   90.00
_cell.angle_gamma   90.00
#
_symmetry.space_group_name_H-M   'P 1'
#
loop_
_entity.id
_entity.type
_entity.pdbx_description
1 polymer ?
#
loop_
_entity_poly.entity_id
_entity_poly.type
_entity_poly.pdbx_seq_one_letter_code
_entity_poly.pdbx_strand_id
1 'polypeptide(L)'
;NKVLTKIEKENPEKIKIEEIQDMIELALKEEKYEDVYESFSTYRERRNQSRKLFFDEKKQHKFLKAIENLGMNHTMHDEEANETCTAMGTMLSYGQTISNEFSKAYLIKRKFVDLHESGELYIHDLEYYPMGTSTTCHIDLDKLFKDGFSTGYGFLREPNNIMTYSILSAIAIQANQNDQHGGQSIPQLDYYFAPGIVKTFKKEFKQTVYDFLDYSDFGIFAAVNGMEREIEKITTIKFDIGIFDAYCRESEQLKRFFRIAYNKALKKTEDIVYQAMEAFIHNLNTMRSRAGAVLPNSTVNLGTDTTPEGRMITKNYLLALERGIGKEEKPLYPITIFKVKEGINYNKNDPNYDLLKLACK
;
A
#
# COMPACT_ATOMS: atom_id res chain seq x y z
N ASN A 1 8.32 -51.47 32.63
CA ASN A 1 8.22 -52.08 33.97
C ASN A 1 8.85 -51.26 35.11
N LYS A 2 10.04 -50.62 34.95
CA LYS A 2 10.69 -49.85 36.02
C LYS A 2 9.82 -48.72 36.61
N VAL A 3 9.09 -48.00 35.74
CA VAL A 3 8.18 -46.92 36.19
C VAL A 3 7.04 -47.50 37.02
N LEU A 4 6.44 -48.60 36.59
CA LEU A 4 5.37 -49.29 37.34
C LEU A 4 5.87 -49.77 38.69
N THR A 5 7.03 -50.45 38.72
CA THR A 5 7.65 -50.92 39.98
C THR A 5 7.96 -49.77 40.93
N LYS A 6 8.32 -48.61 40.44
CA LYS A 6 8.58 -47.41 41.26
C LYS A 6 7.30 -46.85 41.86
N ILE A 7 6.22 -46.77 41.06
CA ILE A 7 4.88 -46.35 41.49
C ILE A 7 4.31 -47.29 42.54
N GLU A 8 4.42 -48.59 42.28
CA GLU A 8 3.97 -49.63 43.23
C GLU A 8 4.72 -49.60 44.56
N LYS A 9 6.00 -49.28 44.52
CA LYS A 9 6.86 -49.19 45.71
C LYS A 9 6.60 -47.96 46.56
N GLU A 10 6.29 -46.82 45.92
CA GLU A 10 5.95 -45.56 46.56
C GLU A 10 4.47 -45.50 47.01
N ASN A 11 3.61 -46.29 46.39
CA ASN A 11 2.18 -46.45 46.65
C ASN A 11 1.43 -45.13 46.94
N PRO A 12 1.53 -44.12 46.10
CA PRO A 12 0.91 -42.82 46.35
C PRO A 12 -0.62 -42.94 46.17
N GLU A 13 -1.40 -42.28 47.02
CA GLU A 13 -2.86 -42.21 46.93
C GLU A 13 -3.31 -41.58 45.61
N LYS A 14 -2.54 -40.61 45.09
CA LYS A 14 -2.74 -39.94 43.80
C LYS A 14 -1.39 -39.57 43.22
N ILE A 15 -1.19 -39.83 41.94
CA ILE A 15 -0.03 -39.42 41.18
C ILE A 15 -0.45 -38.53 40.03
N LYS A 16 0.26 -37.43 39.79
CA LYS A 16 0.02 -36.56 38.67
C LYS A 16 0.61 -37.12 37.39
N ILE A 17 -0.03 -36.85 36.27
CA ILE A 17 0.44 -37.31 34.92
C ILE A 17 1.87 -36.78 34.66
N GLU A 18 2.17 -35.57 35.08
CA GLU A 18 3.49 -34.94 34.95
C GLU A 18 4.56 -35.74 35.70
N GLU A 19 4.27 -36.24 36.92
CA GLU A 19 5.20 -37.04 37.72
C GLU A 19 5.45 -38.41 37.04
N ILE A 20 4.44 -39.01 36.44
CA ILE A 20 4.60 -40.25 35.64
C ILE A 20 5.51 -39.98 34.43
N GLN A 21 5.32 -38.84 33.73
CA GLN A 21 6.13 -38.47 32.58
C GLN A 21 7.60 -38.21 32.99
N ASP A 22 7.83 -37.57 34.13
CA ASP A 22 9.18 -37.38 34.70
C ASP A 22 9.87 -38.72 35.00
N MET A 23 9.14 -39.67 35.56
CA MET A 23 9.65 -41.03 35.78
C MET A 23 9.97 -41.77 34.48
N ILE A 24 9.19 -41.58 33.44
CA ILE A 24 9.45 -42.15 32.09
C ILE A 24 10.73 -41.56 31.51
N GLU A 25 10.89 -40.24 31.55
CA GLU A 25 12.09 -39.56 31.03
C GLU A 25 13.35 -40.03 31.80
N LEU A 26 13.24 -40.16 33.11
CA LEU A 26 14.36 -40.64 33.95
C LEU A 26 14.72 -42.08 33.60
N ALA A 27 13.71 -42.97 33.45
CA ALA A 27 13.93 -44.35 33.10
C ALA A 27 14.56 -44.51 31.70
N LEU A 28 14.16 -43.69 30.72
CA LEU A 28 14.75 -43.68 29.37
C LEU A 28 16.22 -43.25 29.39
N LYS A 29 16.58 -42.25 30.18
CA LYS A 29 17.96 -41.81 30.36
C LYS A 29 18.81 -42.89 31.06
N GLU A 30 18.31 -43.50 32.13
CA GLU A 30 19.01 -44.55 32.88
C GLU A 30 19.29 -45.77 31.98
N GLU A 31 18.37 -46.13 31.11
CA GLU A 31 18.52 -47.24 30.18
C GLU A 31 19.27 -46.88 28.87
N LYS A 32 19.73 -45.63 28.75
CA LYS A 32 20.49 -45.12 27.58
C LYS A 32 19.75 -45.21 26.27
N TYR A 33 18.42 -45.07 26.27
CA TYR A 33 17.59 -44.94 25.08
C TYR A 33 17.51 -43.47 24.64
N GLU A 34 18.64 -42.90 24.19
CA GLU A 34 18.76 -41.46 23.91
C GLU A 34 17.79 -40.98 22.83
N ASP A 35 17.69 -41.70 21.70
CA ASP A 35 16.77 -41.32 20.58
C ASP A 35 15.31 -41.31 21.03
N VAL A 36 14.91 -42.30 21.86
CA VAL A 36 13.53 -42.39 22.39
C VAL A 36 13.30 -41.32 23.42
N TYR A 37 14.28 -40.98 24.24
CA TYR A 37 14.24 -39.91 25.21
C TYR A 37 14.06 -38.55 24.52
N GLU A 38 14.87 -38.23 23.50
CA GLU A 38 14.74 -36.98 22.73
C GLU A 38 13.38 -36.85 22.07
N SER A 39 12.91 -37.92 21.44
CA SER A 39 11.60 -37.93 20.80
C SER A 39 10.44 -37.73 21.80
N PHE A 40 10.49 -38.41 22.95
CA PHE A 40 9.49 -38.31 24.01
C PHE A 40 9.51 -36.94 24.68
N SER A 41 10.68 -36.42 25.01
CA SER A 41 10.87 -35.11 25.64
C SER A 41 10.37 -33.98 24.68
N THR A 42 10.71 -34.06 23.41
CA THR A 42 10.22 -33.12 22.39
C THR A 42 8.68 -33.17 22.24
N TYR A 43 8.09 -34.37 22.23
CA TYR A 43 6.63 -34.54 22.19
C TYR A 43 5.98 -33.97 23.46
N ARG A 44 6.54 -34.24 24.64
CA ARG A 44 6.06 -33.73 25.93
C ARG A 44 6.10 -32.19 25.97
N GLU A 45 7.20 -31.62 25.54
CA GLU A 45 7.37 -30.18 25.47
C GLU A 45 6.32 -29.53 24.54
N ARG A 46 6.14 -30.06 23.33
CA ARG A 46 5.09 -29.60 22.40
C ARG A 46 3.70 -29.70 23.02
N ARG A 47 3.39 -30.78 23.70
CA ARG A 47 2.09 -30.98 24.34
C ARG A 47 1.87 -30.03 25.52
N ASN A 48 2.89 -29.76 26.30
CA ASN A 48 2.83 -28.79 27.40
C ASN A 48 2.70 -27.35 26.86
N GLN A 49 3.39 -27.03 25.79
CA GLN A 49 3.22 -25.78 25.06
C GLN A 49 1.80 -25.62 24.53
N SER A 50 1.26 -26.66 23.87
CA SER A 50 -0.11 -26.67 23.40
C SER A 50 -1.13 -26.44 24.54
N ARG A 51 -0.94 -27.09 25.69
CA ARG A 51 -1.80 -26.89 26.86
C ARG A 51 -1.73 -25.44 27.38
N LYS A 52 -0.53 -24.86 27.50
CA LYS A 52 -0.33 -23.46 27.92
C LYS A 52 -0.93 -22.47 26.93
N LEU A 53 -0.96 -22.84 25.65
CA LEU A 53 -1.54 -22.06 24.57
C LEU A 53 -3.05 -21.95 24.69
N PHE A 54 -3.70 -23.09 24.91
CA PHE A 54 -5.15 -23.17 24.93
C PHE A 54 -5.76 -22.90 26.32
N PHE A 55 -4.98 -22.97 27.40
CA PHE A 55 -5.49 -22.81 28.76
C PHE A 55 -4.62 -21.89 29.58
N ASP A 56 -5.25 -20.99 30.34
CA ASP A 56 -4.58 -20.21 31.37
C ASP A 56 -4.28 -21.04 32.63
N GLU A 57 -3.66 -20.40 33.62
CA GLU A 57 -3.36 -21.04 34.91
C GLU A 57 -4.60 -21.59 35.63
N LYS A 58 -5.76 -21.00 35.37
CA LYS A 58 -7.06 -21.47 35.90
C LYS A 58 -7.72 -22.53 35.02
N LYS A 59 -7.03 -23.05 34.01
CA LYS A 59 -7.52 -23.99 33.02
C LYS A 59 -8.69 -23.43 32.18
N GLN A 60 -8.78 -22.10 32.07
CA GLN A 60 -9.73 -21.47 31.18
C GLN A 60 -9.13 -21.39 29.76
N HIS A 61 -9.96 -21.68 28.80
CA HIS A 61 -9.54 -21.72 27.39
C HIS A 61 -9.20 -20.32 26.91
N LYS A 62 -7.92 -19.99 26.76
CA LYS A 62 -7.44 -18.66 26.36
C LYS A 62 -8.04 -18.20 25.05
N PHE A 63 -8.19 -19.11 24.09
CA PHE A 63 -8.77 -18.82 22.80
C PHE A 63 -10.25 -18.41 22.89
N LEU A 64 -11.03 -19.12 23.73
CA LEU A 64 -12.44 -18.73 23.96
C LEU A 64 -12.54 -17.35 24.59
N LYS A 65 -11.66 -17.03 25.56
CA LYS A 65 -11.59 -15.68 26.12
C LYS A 65 -11.20 -14.61 25.11
N ALA A 66 -10.26 -14.91 24.22
CA ALA A 66 -9.88 -13.98 23.15
C ALA A 66 -11.08 -13.72 22.21
N ILE A 67 -11.83 -14.76 21.87
CA ILE A 67 -13.05 -14.65 21.07
C ILE A 67 -14.14 -13.85 21.83
N GLU A 68 -14.37 -14.17 23.09
CA GLU A 68 -15.32 -13.43 23.94
C GLU A 68 -14.97 -11.95 24.05
N ASN A 69 -13.70 -11.63 24.29
CA ASN A 69 -13.20 -10.25 24.34
C ASN A 69 -13.37 -9.52 23.00
N LEU A 70 -13.08 -10.16 21.88
CA LEU A 70 -13.33 -9.59 20.56
C LEU A 70 -14.82 -9.35 20.32
N GLY A 71 -15.70 -10.28 20.76
CA GLY A 71 -17.15 -10.12 20.66
C GLY A 71 -17.71 -9.00 21.53
N MET A 72 -17.13 -8.74 22.71
CA MET A 72 -17.56 -7.67 23.61
C MET A 72 -17.06 -6.28 23.16
N ASN A 73 -15.90 -6.21 22.52
CA ASN A 73 -15.33 -4.92 22.07
C ASN A 73 -16.03 -4.34 20.83
N HIS A 74 -16.92 -5.07 20.18
CA HIS A 74 -17.74 -4.56 19.05
C HIS A 74 -18.69 -3.42 19.43
N THR A 75 -18.86 -3.10 20.70
CA THR A 75 -19.70 -1.99 21.17
C THR A 75 -18.94 -0.68 21.40
N MET A 76 -17.62 -0.70 21.28
CA MET A 76 -16.78 0.48 21.42
C MET A 76 -16.42 0.99 20.03
N HIS A 77 -16.91 2.17 19.69
CA HIS A 77 -16.50 2.95 18.53
C HIS A 77 -15.07 3.46 18.74
N ASP A 78 -14.07 2.62 18.55
CA ASP A 78 -12.72 3.11 18.40
C ASP A 78 -12.54 3.62 16.97
N GLU A 79 -12.29 4.92 16.85
CA GLU A 79 -12.14 5.68 15.62
C GLU A 79 -10.83 5.34 14.85
N GLU A 80 -10.16 4.29 15.22
CA GLU A 80 -8.96 3.85 14.49
C GLU A 80 -9.36 3.23 13.14
N ALA A 81 -9.01 3.93 12.08
CA ALA A 81 -9.35 3.59 10.69
C ALA A 81 -8.89 2.19 10.22
N ASN A 82 -8.08 1.50 11.01
CA ASN A 82 -7.59 0.15 10.76
C ASN A 82 -8.41 -0.95 11.46
N GLU A 83 -9.25 -0.63 12.44
CA GLU A 83 -10.11 -1.59 13.11
C GLU A 83 -11.53 -1.50 12.55
N THR A 84 -11.92 -2.49 11.81
CA THR A 84 -13.23 -2.51 11.17
C THR A 84 -14.19 -3.41 11.93
N CYS A 85 -15.31 -2.84 12.40
CA CYS A 85 -16.45 -3.56 12.93
C CYS A 85 -17.24 -4.34 11.87
N THR A 86 -16.63 -4.72 10.75
CA THR A 86 -17.25 -5.54 9.71
C THR A 86 -17.13 -7.03 10.05
N ALA A 87 -18.08 -7.84 9.58
CA ALA A 87 -18.02 -9.31 9.77
C ALA A 87 -16.70 -9.90 9.25
N MET A 88 -16.20 -9.42 8.11
CA MET A 88 -14.92 -9.86 7.55
C MET A 88 -13.72 -9.37 8.36
N GLY A 89 -13.78 -8.16 8.89
CA GLY A 89 -12.75 -7.64 9.80
C GLY A 89 -12.65 -8.47 11.08
N THR A 90 -13.81 -8.83 11.66
CA THR A 90 -13.88 -9.72 12.83
C THR A 90 -13.28 -11.10 12.54
N MET A 91 -13.60 -11.70 11.39
CA MET A 91 -13.01 -12.97 10.97
C MET A 91 -11.50 -12.87 10.80
N LEU A 92 -11.01 -11.76 10.25
CA LEU A 92 -9.57 -11.50 10.12
C LEU A 92 -8.90 -11.40 11.50
N SER A 93 -9.51 -10.68 12.44
CA SER A 93 -9.00 -10.53 13.82
C SER A 93 -8.92 -11.89 14.55
N TYR A 94 -9.90 -12.77 14.36
CA TYR A 94 -9.81 -14.14 14.87
C TYR A 94 -8.64 -14.90 14.24
N GLY A 95 -8.48 -14.81 12.92
CA GLY A 95 -7.36 -15.43 12.21
C GLY A 95 -6.00 -14.94 12.70
N GLN A 96 -5.86 -13.63 12.88
CA GLN A 96 -4.64 -13.00 13.40
C GLN A 96 -4.30 -13.48 14.82
N THR A 97 -5.29 -13.52 15.71
CA THR A 97 -5.10 -14.02 17.09
C THR A 97 -4.63 -15.46 17.12
N ILE A 98 -5.25 -16.34 16.32
CA ILE A 98 -4.86 -17.74 16.21
C ILE A 98 -3.45 -17.88 15.66
N SER A 99 -3.14 -17.16 14.59
CA SER A 99 -1.83 -17.19 13.92
C SER A 99 -0.71 -16.70 14.84
N ASN A 100 -0.96 -15.63 15.60
CA ASN A 100 -0.03 -15.10 16.61
C ASN A 100 0.30 -16.15 17.66
N GLU A 101 -0.72 -16.76 18.28
CA GLU A 101 -0.52 -17.80 19.31
C GLU A 101 0.18 -19.06 18.73
N PHE A 102 -0.17 -19.43 17.49
CA PHE A 102 0.51 -20.52 16.78
C PHE A 102 2.00 -20.22 16.56
N SER A 103 2.34 -19.00 16.15
CA SER A 103 3.73 -18.56 15.95
C SER A 103 4.55 -18.65 17.20
N LYS A 104 4.02 -18.17 18.34
CA LYS A 104 4.68 -18.23 19.65
C LYS A 104 4.89 -19.68 20.11
N ALA A 105 3.92 -20.55 19.86
CA ALA A 105 3.97 -21.90 20.37
C ALA A 105 4.84 -22.84 19.55
N TYR A 106 4.83 -22.72 18.23
CA TYR A 106 5.39 -23.73 17.35
C TYR A 106 6.54 -23.26 16.48
N LEU A 107 6.62 -21.98 16.15
CA LEU A 107 7.58 -21.50 15.17
C LEU A 107 8.76 -20.75 15.80
N ILE A 108 8.54 -20.03 16.89
CA ILE A 108 9.56 -19.21 17.52
C ILE A 108 10.16 -19.94 18.73
N LYS A 109 11.48 -19.88 18.88
CA LYS A 109 12.16 -20.48 20.03
C LYS A 109 11.67 -19.85 21.33
N ARG A 110 11.39 -20.66 22.33
CA ARG A 110 10.78 -20.24 23.60
C ARG A 110 11.48 -19.05 24.26
N LYS A 111 12.81 -19.01 24.26
CA LYS A 111 13.58 -17.90 24.82
C LYS A 111 13.24 -16.54 24.20
N PHE A 112 12.90 -16.48 22.89
CA PHE A 112 12.50 -15.24 22.22
C PHE A 112 11.04 -14.88 22.50
N VAL A 113 10.19 -15.89 22.69
CA VAL A 113 8.80 -15.69 23.11
C VAL A 113 8.77 -15.09 24.51
N ASP A 114 9.57 -15.63 25.45
CA ASP A 114 9.67 -15.12 26.82
C ASP A 114 10.16 -13.67 26.87
N LEU A 115 11.16 -13.31 26.04
CA LEU A 115 11.63 -11.94 25.90
C LEU A 115 10.58 -11.01 25.29
N HIS A 116 9.77 -11.51 24.35
CA HIS A 116 8.67 -10.76 23.75
C HIS A 116 7.54 -10.53 24.77
N GLU A 117 7.17 -11.56 25.53
CA GLU A 117 6.12 -11.46 26.54
C GLU A 117 6.55 -10.61 27.77
N SER A 118 7.86 -10.60 28.10
CA SER A 118 8.41 -9.71 29.13
C SER A 118 8.59 -8.25 28.69
N GLY A 119 8.50 -7.97 27.39
CA GLY A 119 8.71 -6.64 26.83
C GLY A 119 10.18 -6.25 26.60
N GLU A 120 11.13 -7.17 26.82
CA GLU A 120 12.56 -6.92 26.55
C GLU A 120 12.89 -6.96 25.06
N LEU A 121 12.10 -7.69 24.28
CA LEU A 121 12.17 -7.78 22.83
C LEU A 121 10.77 -7.67 22.24
N TYR A 122 10.60 -6.88 21.19
CA TYR A 122 9.35 -6.86 20.44
C TYR A 122 9.55 -7.54 19.08
N ILE A 123 8.79 -8.60 18.83
CA ILE A 123 8.71 -9.25 17.51
C ILE A 123 7.47 -8.70 16.82
N HIS A 124 7.70 -7.98 15.74
CA HIS A 124 6.65 -7.30 14.98
C HIS A 124 5.87 -8.31 14.13
N ASP A 125 4.57 -8.08 13.97
CA ASP A 125 3.67 -8.81 13.03
C ASP A 125 3.72 -10.34 13.17
N LEU A 126 3.70 -10.84 14.41
CA LEU A 126 3.76 -12.27 14.73
C LEU A 126 2.64 -13.09 14.07
N GLU A 127 1.49 -12.48 13.84
CA GLU A 127 0.33 -13.08 13.18
C GLU A 127 0.61 -13.43 11.71
N TYR A 128 1.53 -12.71 11.07
CA TYR A 128 1.93 -12.96 9.68
C TYR A 128 3.18 -13.85 9.54
N TYR A 129 3.86 -14.15 10.64
CA TYR A 129 5.08 -14.94 10.63
C TYR A 129 4.92 -16.33 9.95
N PRO A 130 3.82 -17.08 10.13
CA PRO A 130 3.64 -18.38 9.48
C PRO A 130 3.48 -18.28 7.96
N MET A 131 3.05 -17.13 7.45
CA MET A 131 2.71 -16.93 6.04
C MET A 131 3.92 -16.49 5.21
N GLY A 132 4.93 -15.87 5.85
CA GLY A 132 6.13 -15.39 5.17
C GLY A 132 5.87 -14.23 4.21
N THR A 133 4.91 -13.36 4.49
CA THR A 133 4.62 -12.20 3.66
C THR A 133 5.63 -11.08 3.85
N SER A 134 5.73 -10.16 2.91
CA SER A 134 6.57 -8.97 3.06
C SER A 134 5.89 -7.92 3.94
N THR A 135 6.69 -7.17 4.71
CA THR A 135 6.20 -6.13 5.63
C THR A 135 6.04 -4.78 4.97
N THR A 136 6.92 -4.44 4.03
CA THR A 136 6.93 -3.12 3.37
C THR A 136 7.46 -3.26 1.95
N CYS A 137 6.87 -2.53 1.01
CA CYS A 137 7.37 -2.51 -0.36
C CYS A 137 7.34 -1.11 -0.99
N HIS A 138 8.20 -0.93 -2.00
CA HIS A 138 8.15 0.19 -2.94
C HIS A 138 7.57 -0.27 -4.26
N ILE A 139 6.57 0.45 -4.77
CA ILE A 139 5.95 0.18 -6.06
C ILE A 139 6.61 1.06 -7.11
N ASP A 140 7.34 0.44 -8.02
CA ASP A 140 7.95 1.08 -9.19
C ASP A 140 6.91 1.15 -10.31
N LEU A 141 6.16 2.27 -10.35
CA LEU A 141 5.10 2.47 -11.32
C LEU A 141 5.61 2.57 -12.76
N ASP A 142 6.85 3.02 -12.97
CA ASP A 142 7.41 3.11 -14.32
C ASP A 142 7.56 1.73 -14.95
N LYS A 143 8.13 0.78 -14.20
CA LYS A 143 8.20 -0.62 -14.64
C LYS A 143 6.82 -1.27 -14.76
N LEU A 144 5.94 -1.00 -13.79
CA LEU A 144 4.62 -1.61 -13.76
C LEU A 144 3.76 -1.17 -14.95
N PHE A 145 3.84 0.09 -15.35
CA PHE A 145 3.00 0.66 -16.40
C PHE A 145 3.55 0.48 -17.81
N LYS A 146 4.86 0.29 -17.97
CA LYS A 146 5.51 0.22 -19.27
C LYS A 146 4.92 -0.83 -20.20
N ASP A 147 4.66 -2.02 -19.66
CA ASP A 147 4.12 -3.16 -20.40
C ASP A 147 2.71 -3.56 -19.93
N GLY A 148 2.15 -2.83 -18.96
CA GLY A 148 0.94 -3.21 -18.24
C GLY A 148 1.18 -4.30 -17.19
N PHE A 149 0.15 -4.68 -16.45
CA PHE A 149 0.28 -5.65 -15.38
C PHE A 149 -1.02 -6.44 -15.13
N SER A 150 -0.91 -7.54 -14.40
CA SER A 150 -2.04 -8.35 -13.94
C SER A 150 -2.12 -8.34 -12.41
N THR A 151 -3.33 -8.29 -11.88
CA THR A 151 -3.63 -8.44 -10.45
C THR A 151 -4.06 -9.86 -10.09
N GLY A 152 -3.74 -10.84 -10.95
CA GLY A 152 -4.12 -12.24 -10.80
C GLY A 152 -5.32 -12.65 -11.68
N TYR A 153 -6.18 -11.70 -12.09
CA TYR A 153 -7.28 -11.95 -13.00
C TYR A 153 -7.39 -10.83 -14.04
N GLY A 154 -7.11 -11.17 -15.30
CA GLY A 154 -7.07 -10.23 -16.42
C GLY A 154 -5.75 -9.47 -16.49
N PHE A 155 -5.64 -8.61 -17.51
CA PHE A 155 -4.46 -7.81 -17.78
C PHE A 155 -4.83 -6.34 -17.97
N LEU A 156 -4.16 -5.46 -17.25
CA LEU A 156 -4.33 -4.02 -17.29
C LEU A 156 -3.27 -3.43 -18.21
N ARG A 157 -3.71 -2.75 -19.27
CA ARG A 157 -2.82 -2.12 -20.25
C ARG A 157 -2.12 -0.90 -19.69
N GLU A 158 -1.06 -0.46 -20.36
CA GLU A 158 -0.38 0.80 -20.09
C GLU A 158 -1.38 1.98 -20.02
N PRO A 159 -1.27 2.88 -19.02
CA PRO A 159 -2.15 4.04 -18.91
C PRO A 159 -1.91 5.07 -20.03
N ASN A 160 -2.96 5.62 -20.58
CA ASN A 160 -2.94 6.54 -21.71
C ASN A 160 -3.28 8.01 -21.37
N ASN A 161 -3.60 8.33 -20.14
CA ASN A 161 -3.85 9.68 -19.63
C ASN A 161 -3.67 9.72 -18.12
N ILE A 162 -3.59 10.91 -17.53
CA ILE A 162 -3.32 11.09 -16.10
C ILE A 162 -4.40 10.47 -15.21
N MET A 163 -5.66 10.48 -15.61
CA MET A 163 -6.74 9.84 -14.85
C MET A 163 -6.52 8.32 -14.76
N THR A 164 -6.10 7.69 -15.85
CA THR A 164 -5.80 6.25 -15.87
C THR A 164 -4.56 5.94 -15.05
N TYR A 165 -3.53 6.81 -15.03
CA TYR A 165 -2.38 6.68 -14.12
C TYR A 165 -2.83 6.65 -12.67
N SER A 166 -3.69 7.58 -12.27
CA SER A 166 -4.27 7.65 -10.92
C SER A 166 -5.03 6.38 -10.54
N ILE A 167 -5.94 5.93 -11.41
CA ILE A 167 -6.76 4.74 -11.17
C ILE A 167 -5.91 3.47 -11.08
N LEU A 168 -4.99 3.25 -12.02
CA LEU A 168 -4.16 2.04 -12.03
C LEU A 168 -3.18 2.01 -10.86
N SER A 169 -2.69 3.16 -10.39
CA SER A 169 -1.87 3.24 -9.17
C SER A 169 -2.66 2.84 -7.92
N ALA A 170 -3.90 3.31 -7.80
CA ALA A 170 -4.78 2.91 -6.70
C ALA A 170 -5.08 1.40 -6.75
N ILE A 171 -5.35 0.84 -7.94
CA ILE A 171 -5.56 -0.61 -8.14
C ILE A 171 -4.31 -1.40 -7.75
N ALA A 172 -3.12 -0.95 -8.16
CA ALA A 172 -1.86 -1.62 -7.81
C ALA A 172 -1.65 -1.67 -6.29
N ILE A 173 -1.87 -0.56 -5.59
CA ILE A 173 -1.79 -0.49 -4.13
C ILE A 173 -2.81 -1.42 -3.47
N GLN A 174 -4.06 -1.38 -3.92
CA GLN A 174 -5.15 -2.19 -3.34
C GLN A 174 -4.96 -3.68 -3.60
N ALA A 175 -4.50 -4.07 -4.78
CA ALA A 175 -4.21 -5.46 -5.11
C ALA A 175 -3.04 -5.98 -4.28
N ASN A 176 -1.92 -5.24 -4.24
CA ASN A 176 -0.73 -5.63 -3.51
C ASN A 176 -0.96 -5.75 -1.99
N GLN A 177 -1.89 -4.98 -1.43
CA GLN A 177 -2.23 -5.07 0.00
C GLN A 177 -2.76 -6.46 0.40
N ASN A 178 -3.31 -7.24 -0.54
CA ASN A 178 -3.77 -8.60 -0.23
C ASN A 178 -2.62 -9.59 -0.06
N ASP A 179 -1.45 -9.31 -0.62
CA ASP A 179 -0.28 -10.19 -0.62
C ASP A 179 0.79 -9.79 0.42
N GLN A 180 0.59 -8.66 1.09
CA GLN A 180 1.48 -8.17 2.14
C GLN A 180 0.70 -7.59 3.33
N HIS A 181 1.37 -7.32 4.45
CA HIS A 181 0.72 -6.78 5.64
C HIS A 181 1.20 -5.39 6.08
N GLY A 182 2.33 -4.92 5.58
CA GLY A 182 2.88 -3.60 5.93
C GLY A 182 2.50 -2.46 5.00
N GLY A 183 3.23 -1.38 5.09
CA GLY A 183 3.06 -0.20 4.26
C GLY A 183 3.53 -0.38 2.83
N GLN A 184 2.94 0.38 1.92
CA GLN A 184 3.30 0.42 0.51
C GLN A 184 3.67 1.85 0.14
N SER A 185 4.68 2.03 -0.69
CA SER A 185 5.15 3.36 -1.06
C SER A 185 5.29 3.53 -2.56
N ILE A 186 4.82 4.68 -3.05
CA ILE A 186 5.19 5.20 -4.37
C ILE A 186 6.31 6.22 -4.14
N PRO A 187 7.58 5.87 -4.43
CA PRO A 187 8.74 6.66 -4.00
C PRO A 187 8.96 7.96 -4.77
N GLN A 188 8.29 8.15 -5.92
CA GLN A 188 8.47 9.30 -6.83
C GLN A 188 7.21 9.56 -7.63
N LEU A 189 6.10 9.96 -6.97
CA LEU A 189 4.82 10.16 -7.62
C LEU A 189 4.88 11.19 -8.74
N ASP A 190 5.58 12.30 -8.52
CA ASP A 190 5.78 13.41 -9.45
C ASP A 190 6.43 12.95 -10.76
N TYR A 191 7.50 12.15 -10.68
CA TYR A 191 8.17 11.58 -11.87
C TYR A 191 7.32 10.54 -12.58
N TYR A 192 6.72 9.62 -11.82
CA TYR A 192 5.95 8.51 -12.41
C TYR A 192 4.68 8.98 -13.13
N PHE A 193 4.08 10.07 -12.69
CA PHE A 193 2.86 10.60 -13.29
C PHE A 193 3.10 11.62 -14.39
N ALA A 194 4.31 12.19 -14.51
CA ALA A 194 4.67 13.17 -15.52
C ALA A 194 4.35 12.74 -16.97
N PRO A 195 4.64 11.49 -17.41
CA PRO A 195 4.24 11.03 -18.75
C PRO A 195 2.72 11.06 -18.98
N GLY A 196 1.93 10.82 -17.92
CA GLY A 196 0.47 10.90 -18.00
C GLY A 196 -0.04 12.30 -18.29
N ILE A 197 0.64 13.34 -17.81
CA ILE A 197 0.32 14.75 -18.14
C ILE A 197 0.57 15.03 -19.62
N VAL A 198 1.74 14.63 -20.15
CA VAL A 198 2.06 14.82 -21.56
C VAL A 198 1.03 14.14 -22.45
N LYS A 199 0.66 12.89 -22.15
CA LYS A 199 -0.37 12.12 -22.88
C LYS A 199 -1.74 12.85 -22.83
N THR A 200 -2.11 13.37 -21.66
CA THR A 200 -3.36 14.11 -21.46
C THR A 200 -3.35 15.42 -22.24
N PHE A 201 -2.26 16.19 -22.13
CA PHE A 201 -2.10 17.45 -22.83
C PHE A 201 -2.20 17.27 -24.36
N LYS A 202 -1.49 16.29 -24.94
CA LYS A 202 -1.58 15.99 -26.36
C LYS A 202 -3.00 15.73 -26.81
N LYS A 203 -3.75 14.96 -26.04
CA LYS A 203 -5.16 14.66 -26.31
C LYS A 203 -6.03 15.91 -26.29
N GLU A 204 -5.90 16.74 -25.24
CA GLU A 204 -6.69 17.95 -25.08
C GLU A 204 -6.31 19.02 -26.12
N PHE A 205 -5.01 19.12 -26.45
CA PHE A 205 -4.55 20.03 -27.47
C PHE A 205 -5.06 19.63 -28.86
N LYS A 206 -4.95 18.36 -29.22
CA LYS A 206 -5.50 17.79 -30.46
C LYS A 206 -7.01 18.03 -30.58
N GLN A 207 -7.76 17.72 -29.51
CA GLN A 207 -9.21 17.94 -29.48
C GLN A 207 -9.57 19.42 -29.65
N THR A 208 -8.85 20.33 -28.99
CA THR A 208 -9.09 21.76 -29.08
C THR A 208 -8.83 22.28 -30.51
N VAL A 209 -7.82 21.74 -31.18
CA VAL A 209 -7.52 22.09 -32.58
C VAL A 209 -8.60 21.57 -33.50
N TYR A 210 -9.09 20.34 -33.32
CA TYR A 210 -10.18 19.78 -34.13
C TYR A 210 -11.49 20.52 -33.93
N ASP A 211 -11.90 20.78 -32.69
CA ASP A 211 -13.14 21.51 -32.40
C ASP A 211 -13.17 22.85 -33.11
N PHE A 212 -12.01 23.52 -33.24
CA PHE A 212 -11.93 24.77 -33.97
C PHE A 212 -12.02 24.59 -35.51
N LEU A 213 -11.39 23.55 -36.04
CA LEU A 213 -11.39 23.28 -37.46
C LEU A 213 -12.80 22.87 -37.97
N ASP A 214 -13.56 22.16 -37.13
CA ASP A 214 -14.94 21.77 -37.44
C ASP A 214 -15.89 22.98 -37.54
N TYR A 215 -15.59 24.09 -36.86
CA TYR A 215 -16.36 25.33 -36.89
C TYR A 215 -15.88 26.34 -37.94
N SER A 216 -14.75 26.08 -38.61
CA SER A 216 -14.18 26.99 -39.60
C SER A 216 -14.25 26.35 -40.98
N ASP A 217 -14.85 27.03 -41.97
CA ASP A 217 -14.91 26.67 -43.41
C ASP A 217 -13.50 26.62 -44.07
N PHE A 218 -12.44 26.55 -43.30
CA PHE A 218 -11.10 26.46 -43.82
C PHE A 218 -10.79 25.03 -44.29
N GLY A 219 -10.78 24.81 -45.59
CA GLY A 219 -10.39 23.58 -46.28
C GLY A 219 -8.95 23.12 -45.99
N ILE A 220 -8.65 22.76 -44.70
CA ILE A 220 -7.32 22.50 -44.16
C ILE A 220 -7.08 21.00 -43.89
N PHE A 221 -7.82 20.10 -44.54
CA PHE A 221 -7.64 18.65 -44.37
C PHE A 221 -6.19 18.15 -44.59
N ALA A 222 -5.43 18.77 -45.49
CA ALA A 222 -4.05 18.41 -45.77
C ALA A 222 -3.05 18.87 -44.68
N ALA A 223 -3.35 19.94 -43.94
CA ALA A 223 -2.52 20.45 -42.85
C ALA A 223 -2.71 19.64 -41.58
N VAL A 224 -3.88 19.03 -41.35
CA VAL A 224 -4.24 18.28 -40.15
C VAL A 224 -3.30 17.10 -39.93
N ASN A 225 -3.00 16.29 -40.93
CA ASN A 225 -2.09 15.12 -40.81
C ASN A 225 -0.65 15.51 -40.44
N GLY A 226 -0.20 16.70 -40.91
CA GLY A 226 1.12 17.23 -40.51
C GLY A 226 1.14 17.68 -39.06
N MET A 227 0.08 18.37 -38.60
CA MET A 227 -0.09 18.84 -37.23
C MET A 227 -0.14 17.69 -36.21
N GLU A 228 -0.85 16.60 -36.53
CA GLU A 228 -0.91 15.42 -35.67
C GLU A 228 0.48 14.85 -35.39
N ARG A 229 1.33 14.75 -36.43
CA ARG A 229 2.69 14.27 -36.30
C ARG A 229 3.53 15.18 -35.39
N GLU A 230 3.33 16.49 -35.46
CA GLU A 230 4.03 17.43 -34.58
C GLU A 230 3.51 17.33 -33.15
N ILE A 231 2.20 17.20 -32.94
CA ILE A 231 1.61 16.98 -31.61
C ILE A 231 2.16 15.70 -31.00
N GLU A 232 2.31 14.61 -31.75
CA GLU A 232 2.88 13.35 -31.24
C GLU A 232 4.35 13.46 -30.82
N LYS A 233 5.12 14.37 -31.41
CA LYS A 233 6.51 14.63 -31.04
C LYS A 233 6.67 15.43 -29.75
N ILE A 234 5.63 16.05 -29.22
CA ILE A 234 5.68 16.83 -27.98
C ILE A 234 6.08 15.88 -26.82
N THR A 235 7.15 16.22 -26.12
CA THR A 235 7.66 15.45 -24.98
C THR A 235 7.49 16.17 -23.64
N THR A 236 7.10 17.44 -23.67
CA THR A 236 6.84 18.27 -22.49
C THR A 236 5.70 19.26 -22.78
N ILE A 237 4.93 19.61 -21.77
CA ILE A 237 3.85 20.60 -21.91
C ILE A 237 4.37 22.02 -22.10
N LYS A 238 5.65 22.29 -21.80
CA LYS A 238 6.31 23.58 -22.02
C LYS A 238 7.23 23.47 -23.23
N PHE A 239 6.70 23.76 -24.39
CA PHE A 239 7.44 23.76 -25.66
C PHE A 239 7.19 25.05 -26.45
N ASP A 240 8.02 25.29 -27.47
CA ASP A 240 7.81 26.43 -28.36
C ASP A 240 6.65 26.20 -29.31
N ILE A 241 5.56 26.94 -29.12
CA ILE A 241 4.36 26.85 -29.99
C ILE A 241 4.65 27.29 -31.42
N GLY A 242 5.76 28.00 -31.68
CA GLY A 242 6.19 28.41 -33.03
C GLY A 242 6.47 27.25 -33.98
N ILE A 243 6.62 26.01 -33.48
CA ILE A 243 6.72 24.82 -34.33
C ILE A 243 5.49 24.65 -35.25
N PHE A 244 4.34 25.21 -34.89
CA PHE A 244 3.12 25.18 -35.69
C PHE A 244 3.01 26.31 -36.73
N ASP A 245 3.90 27.32 -36.69
CA ASP A 245 3.86 28.45 -37.64
C ASP A 245 4.05 28.02 -39.09
N ALA A 246 4.79 26.93 -39.35
CA ALA A 246 4.93 26.33 -40.65
C ALA A 246 3.59 25.86 -41.29
N TYR A 247 2.61 25.54 -40.48
CA TYR A 247 1.26 25.11 -40.90
C TYR A 247 0.29 26.30 -41.07
N CYS A 248 0.69 27.50 -40.69
CA CYS A 248 -0.17 28.68 -40.65
C CYS A 248 -0.22 29.46 -41.98
N ARG A 249 0.61 29.09 -42.98
CA ARG A 249 0.63 29.75 -44.29
C ARG A 249 0.64 31.29 -44.18
N GLU A 250 1.45 31.87 -43.33
CA GLU A 250 1.56 33.32 -43.06
C GLU A 250 0.29 33.97 -42.42
N SER A 251 -0.72 33.17 -42.08
CA SER A 251 -1.92 33.66 -41.41
C SER A 251 -1.66 33.97 -39.92
N GLU A 252 -1.59 35.25 -39.57
CA GLU A 252 -1.48 35.68 -38.18
C GLU A 252 -2.68 35.23 -37.31
N GLN A 253 -3.85 35.05 -37.92
CA GLN A 253 -5.03 34.55 -37.22
C GLN A 253 -4.81 33.09 -36.77
N LEU A 254 -4.25 32.22 -37.66
CA LEU A 254 -3.93 30.84 -37.31
C LEU A 254 -2.83 30.75 -36.27
N LYS A 255 -1.75 31.56 -36.33
CA LYS A 255 -0.74 31.62 -35.29
C LYS A 255 -1.33 32.00 -33.94
N ARG A 256 -2.19 33.02 -33.93
CA ARG A 256 -2.89 33.42 -32.70
C ARG A 256 -3.81 32.31 -32.19
N PHE A 257 -4.48 31.59 -33.08
CA PHE A 257 -5.33 30.44 -32.74
C PHE A 257 -4.51 29.34 -31.99
N PHE A 258 -3.35 28.92 -32.55
CA PHE A 258 -2.53 27.88 -31.90
C PHE A 258 -2.08 28.28 -30.48
N ARG A 259 -1.75 29.56 -30.29
CA ARG A 259 -1.44 30.08 -28.94
C ARG A 259 -2.63 30.00 -27.99
N ILE A 260 -3.83 30.33 -28.48
CA ILE A 260 -5.07 30.22 -27.70
C ILE A 260 -5.40 28.75 -27.41
N ALA A 261 -5.29 27.87 -28.42
CA ALA A 261 -5.52 26.43 -28.27
C ALA A 261 -4.54 25.81 -27.25
N TYR A 262 -3.27 26.17 -27.29
CA TYR A 262 -2.27 25.75 -26.33
C TYR A 262 -2.65 26.14 -24.89
N ASN A 263 -2.97 27.40 -24.66
CA ASN A 263 -3.33 27.88 -23.33
C ASN A 263 -4.62 27.22 -22.82
N LYS A 264 -5.61 27.00 -23.70
CA LYS A 264 -6.86 26.31 -23.38
C LYS A 264 -6.62 24.85 -23.04
N ALA A 265 -5.80 24.16 -23.83
CA ALA A 265 -5.42 22.77 -23.58
C ALA A 265 -4.62 22.62 -22.27
N LEU A 266 -3.69 23.55 -22.00
CA LEU A 266 -2.91 23.54 -20.76
C LEU A 266 -3.82 23.70 -19.52
N LYS A 267 -4.76 24.66 -19.56
CA LYS A 267 -5.73 24.84 -18.49
C LYS A 267 -6.61 23.62 -18.28
N LYS A 268 -7.18 23.05 -19.37
CA LYS A 268 -7.95 21.80 -19.29
C LYS A 268 -7.14 20.64 -18.72
N THR A 269 -5.87 20.53 -19.12
CA THR A 269 -4.96 19.51 -18.58
C THR A 269 -4.77 19.69 -17.09
N GLU A 270 -4.54 20.90 -16.59
CA GLU A 270 -4.40 21.19 -15.17
C GLU A 270 -5.66 20.84 -14.38
N ASP A 271 -6.85 21.17 -14.91
CA ASP A 271 -8.14 20.81 -14.30
C ASP A 271 -8.29 19.26 -14.20
N ILE A 272 -7.92 18.53 -15.26
CA ILE A 272 -7.97 17.05 -15.28
C ILE A 272 -6.94 16.47 -14.30
N VAL A 273 -5.76 17.06 -14.20
CA VAL A 273 -4.73 16.64 -13.22
C VAL A 273 -5.23 16.80 -11.80
N TYR A 274 -5.86 17.95 -11.49
CA TYR A 274 -6.46 18.15 -10.18
C TYR A 274 -7.51 17.07 -9.86
N GLN A 275 -8.43 16.79 -10.76
CA GLN A 275 -9.44 15.75 -10.60
C GLN A 275 -8.82 14.35 -10.45
N ALA A 276 -7.71 14.06 -11.16
CA ALA A 276 -7.00 12.80 -11.04
C ALA A 276 -6.35 12.64 -9.65
N MET A 277 -5.78 13.71 -9.10
CA MET A 277 -5.18 13.70 -7.75
C MET A 277 -6.25 13.56 -6.67
N GLU A 278 -7.35 14.29 -6.79
CA GLU A 278 -8.50 14.17 -5.91
C GLU A 278 -9.06 12.74 -5.93
N ALA A 279 -9.27 12.15 -7.12
CA ALA A 279 -9.74 10.77 -7.27
C ALA A 279 -8.76 9.75 -6.66
N PHE A 280 -7.45 9.96 -6.80
CA PHE A 280 -6.43 9.10 -6.20
C PHE A 280 -6.52 9.08 -4.67
N ILE A 281 -6.60 10.26 -4.06
CA ILE A 281 -6.75 10.41 -2.60
C ILE A 281 -8.07 9.77 -2.14
N HIS A 282 -9.18 10.04 -2.81
CA HIS A 282 -10.50 9.47 -2.46
C HIS A 282 -10.50 7.95 -2.55
N ASN A 283 -9.94 7.36 -3.62
CA ASN A 283 -9.87 5.91 -3.78
C ASN A 283 -9.10 5.24 -2.63
N LEU A 284 -7.98 5.81 -2.20
CA LEU A 284 -7.17 5.25 -1.12
C LEU A 284 -7.82 5.41 0.27
N ASN A 285 -8.82 6.27 0.42
CA ASN A 285 -9.54 6.48 1.68
C ASN A 285 -10.94 5.84 1.72
N THR A 286 -11.45 5.35 0.59
CA THR A 286 -12.80 4.80 0.51
C THR A 286 -12.83 3.34 0.11
N MET A 287 -11.87 2.87 -0.69
CA MET A 287 -11.83 1.50 -1.16
C MET A 287 -10.99 0.64 -0.20
N ARG A 288 -11.67 -0.27 0.48
CA ARG A 288 -11.05 -1.20 1.41
C ARG A 288 -10.58 -2.46 0.68
N SER A 289 -9.45 -3.00 1.10
CA SER A 289 -8.91 -4.29 0.66
C SER A 289 -8.67 -5.21 1.87
N ARG A 290 -7.97 -6.32 1.72
CA ARG A 290 -7.87 -7.39 2.72
C ARG A 290 -9.25 -7.84 3.21
N ALA A 291 -10.02 -8.42 2.31
CA ALA A 291 -11.38 -8.86 2.59
C ALA A 291 -12.31 -7.73 3.10
N GLY A 292 -12.04 -6.47 2.71
CA GLY A 292 -12.82 -5.30 3.12
C GLY A 292 -12.56 -4.82 4.55
N ALA A 293 -11.48 -5.31 5.20
CA ALA A 293 -11.21 -5.01 6.59
C ALA A 293 -10.52 -3.67 6.81
N VAL A 294 -9.52 -3.32 5.99
CA VAL A 294 -8.66 -2.14 6.23
C VAL A 294 -8.50 -1.29 4.97
N LEU A 295 -8.23 0.00 5.17
CA LEU A 295 -7.77 0.90 4.12
C LEU A 295 -6.33 0.57 3.74
N PRO A 296 -5.90 0.85 2.47
CA PRO A 296 -4.54 0.56 2.03
C PRO A 296 -3.54 1.49 2.71
N ASN A 297 -2.73 0.93 3.63
CA ASN A 297 -1.62 1.65 4.24
C ASN A 297 -0.60 2.02 3.16
N SER A 298 -0.65 3.25 2.71
CA SER A 298 0.10 3.73 1.56
C SER A 298 0.82 5.04 1.85
N THR A 299 1.96 5.21 1.21
CA THR A 299 2.79 6.42 1.29
C THR A 299 3.13 6.90 -0.11
N VAL A 300 3.16 8.20 -0.32
CA VAL A 300 3.66 8.80 -1.55
C VAL A 300 4.77 9.79 -1.26
N ASN A 301 5.81 9.77 -2.06
CA ASN A 301 6.89 10.73 -2.00
C ASN A 301 6.89 11.59 -3.26
N LEU A 302 7.10 12.89 -3.10
CA LEU A 302 7.07 13.87 -4.19
C LEU A 302 7.88 15.12 -3.84
N GLY A 303 7.98 16.09 -4.76
CA GLY A 303 8.56 17.41 -4.51
C GLY A 303 9.89 17.65 -5.20
N THR A 304 10.51 16.65 -5.80
CA THR A 304 11.86 16.77 -6.39
C THR A 304 11.89 16.87 -7.91
N ASP A 305 10.81 16.61 -8.60
CA ASP A 305 10.73 16.81 -10.04
C ASP A 305 10.57 18.31 -10.37
N THR A 306 11.52 18.86 -11.13
CA THR A 306 11.53 20.26 -11.56
C THR A 306 10.96 20.46 -12.95
N THR A 307 10.52 19.40 -13.63
CA THR A 307 9.85 19.50 -14.92
C THR A 307 8.47 20.17 -14.77
N PRO A 308 7.98 20.85 -15.80
CA PRO A 308 6.64 21.44 -15.75
C PRO A 308 5.54 20.45 -15.36
N GLU A 309 5.67 19.21 -15.82
CA GLU A 309 4.76 18.10 -15.55
C GLU A 309 4.82 17.67 -14.07
N GLY A 310 5.99 17.37 -13.55
CA GLY A 310 6.18 16.97 -12.16
C GLY A 310 5.76 18.05 -11.17
N ARG A 311 6.05 19.32 -11.51
CA ARG A 311 5.58 20.47 -10.73
C ARG A 311 4.05 20.57 -10.74
N MET A 312 3.39 20.30 -11.89
CA MET A 312 1.93 20.30 -12.01
C MET A 312 1.31 19.18 -11.16
N ILE A 313 1.91 17.97 -11.14
CA ILE A 313 1.48 16.89 -10.24
C ILE A 313 1.59 17.31 -8.79
N THR A 314 2.77 17.73 -8.37
CA THR A 314 3.04 18.10 -6.97
C THR A 314 2.09 19.19 -6.49
N LYS A 315 1.89 20.26 -7.30
CA LYS A 315 0.97 21.35 -6.98
C LYS A 315 -0.46 20.85 -6.79
N ASN A 316 -0.99 20.11 -7.77
CA ASN A 316 -2.39 19.70 -7.74
C ASN A 316 -2.66 18.60 -6.71
N TYR A 317 -1.68 17.73 -6.45
CA TYR A 317 -1.74 16.76 -5.35
C TYR A 317 -1.84 17.46 -3.98
N LEU A 318 -0.98 18.45 -3.73
CA LEU A 318 -1.01 19.19 -2.47
C LEU A 318 -2.32 19.99 -2.30
N LEU A 319 -2.83 20.61 -3.37
CA LEU A 319 -4.13 21.30 -3.34
C LEU A 319 -5.31 20.36 -3.07
N ALA A 320 -5.30 19.16 -3.66
CA ALA A 320 -6.31 18.14 -3.39
C ALA A 320 -6.22 17.61 -1.94
N LEU A 321 -4.99 17.46 -1.42
CA LEU A 321 -4.75 17.06 -0.03
C LEU A 321 -5.21 18.14 0.96
N GLU A 322 -4.94 19.41 0.69
CA GLU A 322 -5.38 20.56 1.49
C GLU A 322 -6.92 20.62 1.58
N ARG A 323 -7.61 20.39 0.45
CA ARG A 323 -9.07 20.35 0.39
C ARG A 323 -9.68 19.20 1.21
N GLY A 324 -8.97 18.07 1.27
CA GLY A 324 -9.44 16.89 1.99
C GLY A 324 -10.50 16.07 1.24
N ILE A 325 -11.11 15.14 1.96
CA ILE A 325 -12.21 14.30 1.50
C ILE A 325 -13.51 14.79 2.15
N GLY A 326 -14.60 14.88 1.44
CA GLY A 326 -15.93 15.34 1.87
C GLY A 326 -15.96 16.10 3.19
N LYS A 327 -16.72 17.13 3.34
CA LYS A 327 -16.82 17.94 4.58
C LYS A 327 -15.48 18.42 5.16
N GLU A 328 -14.45 18.59 4.32
CA GLU A 328 -13.10 19.04 4.73
C GLU A 328 -12.35 18.07 5.66
N GLU A 329 -12.78 16.81 5.73
CA GLU A 329 -12.09 15.78 6.51
C GLU A 329 -10.69 15.50 5.94
N LYS A 330 -9.71 15.37 6.83
CA LYS A 330 -8.34 15.06 6.41
C LYS A 330 -8.25 13.61 5.92
N PRO A 331 -7.61 13.36 4.77
CA PRO A 331 -7.37 12.00 4.32
C PRO A 331 -6.39 11.29 5.25
N LEU A 332 -6.66 10.02 5.54
CA LEU A 332 -5.76 9.17 6.31
C LEU A 332 -4.59 8.71 5.43
N TYR A 333 -4.90 8.33 4.20
CA TYR A 333 -3.95 7.84 3.21
C TYR A 333 -4.06 8.62 1.89
N PRO A 334 -2.98 8.65 1.10
CA PRO A 334 -1.62 8.19 1.43
C PRO A 334 -0.91 9.14 2.40
N ILE A 335 -0.04 8.58 3.25
CA ILE A 335 0.90 9.39 4.03
C ILE A 335 1.81 10.12 3.03
N THR A 336 1.87 11.44 3.13
CA THR A 336 2.59 12.27 2.18
C THR A 336 3.97 12.63 2.70
N ILE A 337 5.01 12.31 1.92
CA ILE A 337 6.38 12.70 2.20
C ILE A 337 6.84 13.70 1.15
N PHE A 338 6.90 14.98 1.52
CA PHE A 338 7.50 16.00 0.67
C PHE A 338 9.03 15.99 0.84
N LYS A 339 9.74 15.61 -0.24
CA LYS A 339 11.21 15.53 -0.21
C LYS A 339 11.82 16.91 -0.35
N VAL A 340 12.62 17.30 0.63
CA VAL A 340 13.39 18.56 0.61
C VAL A 340 14.81 18.29 0.15
N LYS A 341 15.27 19.02 -0.86
CA LYS A 341 16.60 18.89 -1.43
C LYS A 341 17.19 20.25 -1.82
N GLU A 342 18.45 20.48 -1.43
CA GLU A 342 19.22 21.65 -1.82
C GLU A 342 19.36 21.74 -3.35
N GLY A 343 19.21 22.95 -3.90
CA GLY A 343 19.22 23.21 -5.34
C GLY A 343 17.91 22.85 -6.06
N ILE A 344 16.93 22.26 -5.37
CA ILE A 344 15.64 21.90 -5.95
C ILE A 344 14.49 22.67 -5.30
N ASN A 345 14.39 22.67 -3.97
CA ASN A 345 13.27 23.29 -3.26
C ASN A 345 13.61 23.85 -1.88
N TYR A 346 14.86 23.75 -1.41
CA TYR A 346 15.28 24.17 -0.08
C TYR A 346 15.48 25.68 0.01
N ASN A 347 16.19 26.28 -0.95
CA ASN A 347 16.51 27.70 -0.97
C ASN A 347 15.46 28.54 -1.73
N LYS A 348 15.32 29.81 -1.38
CA LYS A 348 14.33 30.73 -1.99
C LYS A 348 14.39 30.81 -3.53
N ASN A 349 15.58 30.62 -4.10
CA ASN A 349 15.80 30.72 -5.54
C ASN A 349 15.72 29.35 -6.25
N ASP A 350 15.46 28.27 -5.51
CA ASP A 350 15.34 26.94 -6.09
C ASP A 350 14.03 26.80 -6.89
N PRO A 351 14.00 26.01 -7.98
CA PRO A 351 12.88 25.94 -8.92
C PRO A 351 11.56 25.48 -8.30
N ASN A 352 11.60 24.68 -7.24
CA ASN A 352 10.41 24.14 -6.55
C ASN A 352 10.20 24.73 -5.16
N TYR A 353 10.83 25.88 -4.82
CA TYR A 353 10.66 26.51 -3.51
C TYR A 353 9.21 26.92 -3.22
N ASP A 354 8.48 27.36 -4.25
CA ASP A 354 7.06 27.66 -4.15
C ASP A 354 6.20 26.45 -3.75
N LEU A 355 6.59 25.25 -4.23
CA LEU A 355 5.94 23.99 -3.86
C LEU A 355 6.25 23.59 -2.42
N LEU A 356 7.46 23.84 -1.93
CA LEU A 356 7.77 23.66 -0.51
C LEU A 356 6.88 24.54 0.37
N LYS A 357 6.71 25.81 -0.02
CA LYS A 357 5.80 26.72 0.71
C LYS A 357 4.36 26.21 0.72
N LEU A 358 3.89 25.64 -0.40
CA LEU A 358 2.57 25.03 -0.48
C LEU A 358 2.45 23.79 0.41
N ALA A 359 3.50 22.97 0.49
CA ALA A 359 3.53 21.79 1.33
C ALA A 359 3.58 22.11 2.85
N CYS A 360 4.02 23.30 3.22
CA CYS A 360 4.05 23.75 4.62
C CYS A 360 2.75 24.39 5.12
N LYS A 361 1.74 24.57 4.26
CA LYS A 361 0.41 25.03 4.65
C LYS A 361 -0.43 23.90 5.26
#